data_5c9d56f252432ae3a83de40bb03f47c3
#
_entry.id   5c9d56f252432ae3a83de40bb03f47c3
#
_cell.length_a   1.000
_cell.length_b   1.000
_cell.length_c   1.000
_cell.angle_alpha   90.00
_cell.angle_beta   90.00
_cell.angle_gamma   90.00
#
_symmetry.space_group_name_H-M   'P 1'
#
loop_
_entity.id
_entity.type
_entity.pdbx_description
1 polymer ?
#
loop_
_entity_poly.entity_id
_entity_poly.type
_entity_poly.pdbx_seq_one_letter_code
_entity_poly.pdbx_strand_id
1 'polypeptide(L)'
;MKTIEEINQSNVKKILAEKKIPEFFPGDIIKVGVRITEGKRDRIQYFEGVCIAKKNRDINSSFTVRKISFGEGVERTFALYSSMVDSIKVIRSGKVRRAKLYYLRDRTGKSARIAEKIKKKIGIDIVETKSEVLQADVIENKTEEKDLPKETKVETKKEVKSETKKESSEEKK
;
A
#
# COMPACT_ATOMS: atom_id res chain seq x y z
N MET A 1 -37.86 -19.04 -8.22
CA MET A 1 -37.42 -18.45 -6.93
C MET A 1 -35.90 -18.50 -6.90
N LYS A 2 -35.23 -17.45 -6.43
CA LYS A 2 -33.76 -17.46 -6.30
C LYS A 2 -33.35 -18.23 -5.06
N THR A 3 -32.30 -19.04 -5.14
CA THR A 3 -31.73 -19.73 -4.00
C THR A 3 -30.99 -18.75 -3.08
N ILE A 4 -30.77 -19.11 -1.81
CA ILE A 4 -30.01 -18.29 -0.85
C ILE A 4 -28.60 -18.02 -1.37
N GLU A 5 -27.99 -19.00 -2.03
CA GLU A 5 -26.65 -18.86 -2.61
C GLU A 5 -26.61 -17.81 -3.74
N GLU A 6 -27.59 -17.80 -4.63
CA GLU A 6 -27.70 -16.80 -5.69
C GLU A 6 -27.87 -15.38 -5.12
N ILE A 7 -28.66 -15.24 -4.05
CA ILE A 7 -28.83 -13.96 -3.35
C ILE A 7 -27.53 -13.50 -2.73
N ASN A 8 -26.81 -14.40 -2.06
CA ASN A 8 -25.50 -14.08 -1.44
C ASN A 8 -24.48 -13.66 -2.50
N GLN A 9 -24.37 -14.40 -3.61
CA GLN A 9 -23.47 -14.05 -4.70
C GLN A 9 -23.82 -12.71 -5.34
N SER A 10 -25.12 -12.41 -5.52
CA SER A 10 -25.54 -11.12 -6.07
C SER A 10 -25.17 -9.96 -5.13
N ASN A 11 -25.28 -10.14 -3.82
CA ASN A 11 -24.90 -9.13 -2.84
C ASN A 11 -23.38 -8.94 -2.79
N VAL A 12 -22.61 -10.03 -2.84
CA VAL A 12 -21.12 -9.96 -2.91
C VAL A 12 -20.69 -9.20 -4.17
N LYS A 13 -21.30 -9.47 -5.33
CA LYS A 13 -21.00 -8.75 -6.59
C LYS A 13 -21.29 -7.24 -6.46
N LYS A 14 -22.37 -6.84 -5.82
CA LYS A 14 -22.70 -5.42 -5.58
C LYS A 14 -21.64 -4.75 -4.72
N ILE A 15 -21.24 -5.40 -3.60
CA ILE A 15 -20.21 -4.85 -2.69
C ILE A 15 -18.84 -4.76 -3.37
N LEU A 16 -18.48 -5.74 -4.21
CA LEU A 16 -17.22 -5.72 -4.97
C LEU A 16 -17.19 -4.63 -6.05
N ALA A 17 -18.35 -4.24 -6.59
CA ALA A 17 -18.45 -3.11 -7.52
C ALA A 17 -18.18 -1.77 -6.81
N GLU A 18 -18.59 -1.64 -5.54
CA GLU A 18 -18.38 -0.43 -4.73
C GLU A 18 -16.98 -0.37 -4.09
N LYS A 19 -16.45 -1.52 -3.67
CA LYS A 19 -15.18 -1.60 -2.89
C LYS A 19 -14.13 -2.44 -3.59
N LYS A 20 -12.97 -1.86 -3.83
CA LYS A 20 -11.77 -2.59 -4.28
C LYS A 20 -11.17 -3.38 -3.11
N ILE A 21 -11.42 -4.68 -3.07
CA ILE A 21 -10.83 -5.59 -2.09
C ILE A 21 -9.63 -6.28 -2.73
N PRO A 22 -8.38 -6.07 -2.24
CA PRO A 22 -7.21 -6.75 -2.78
C PRO A 22 -7.22 -8.24 -2.42
N GLU A 23 -6.54 -9.03 -3.23
CA GLU A 23 -6.25 -10.42 -2.87
C GLU A 23 -5.14 -10.47 -1.83
N PHE A 24 -5.41 -11.14 -0.72
CA PHE A 24 -4.43 -11.38 0.34
C PHE A 24 -4.61 -12.79 0.91
N PHE A 25 -3.54 -13.29 1.51
CA PHE A 25 -3.46 -14.63 2.06
C PHE A 25 -3.03 -14.60 3.53
N PRO A 26 -3.27 -15.70 4.29
CA PRO A 26 -2.68 -15.83 5.62
C PRO A 26 -1.16 -15.68 5.55
N GLY A 27 -0.59 -14.91 6.50
CA GLY A 27 0.83 -14.56 6.52
C GLY A 27 1.14 -13.17 5.98
N ASP A 28 0.24 -12.56 5.22
CA ASP A 28 0.44 -11.21 4.71
C ASP A 28 0.25 -10.17 5.82
N ILE A 29 1.06 -9.11 5.77
CA ILE A 29 0.87 -7.93 6.62
C ILE A 29 -0.11 -7.01 5.90
N ILE A 30 -1.24 -6.77 6.57
CA ILE A 30 -2.33 -5.97 6.01
C ILE A 30 -2.67 -4.80 6.94
N LYS A 31 -3.07 -3.69 6.33
CA LYS A 31 -3.61 -2.51 7.00
C LYS A 31 -5.08 -2.39 6.68
N VAL A 32 -5.92 -2.49 7.70
CA VAL A 32 -7.38 -2.46 7.60
C VAL A 32 -7.88 -1.13 8.13
N GLY A 33 -8.59 -0.37 7.32
CA GLY A 33 -9.31 0.83 7.72
C GLY A 33 -10.68 0.43 8.27
N VAL A 34 -10.93 0.74 9.53
CA VAL A 34 -12.21 0.46 10.21
C VAL A 34 -12.93 1.76 10.47
N ARG A 35 -14.14 1.88 9.98
CA ARG A 35 -15.03 3.01 10.28
C ARG A 35 -15.60 2.83 11.69
N ILE A 36 -15.42 3.83 12.51
CA ILE A 36 -15.94 3.91 13.88
C ILE A 36 -16.83 5.12 13.95
N THR A 37 -18.09 4.91 14.35
CA THR A 37 -19.07 5.96 14.58
C THR A 37 -19.13 6.24 16.07
N GLU A 38 -18.74 7.43 16.47
CA GLU A 38 -18.75 7.91 17.86
C GLU A 38 -19.76 9.07 17.99
N GLY A 39 -20.98 8.73 18.34
CA GLY A 39 -22.09 9.68 18.39
C GLY A 39 -22.40 10.29 17.02
N LYS A 40 -22.10 11.57 16.81
CA LYS A 40 -22.32 12.29 15.55
C LYS A 40 -21.10 12.35 14.64
N ARG A 41 -19.98 11.76 15.01
CA ARG A 41 -18.71 11.80 14.25
C ARG A 41 -18.32 10.42 13.79
N ASP A 42 -17.97 10.32 12.51
CA ASP A 42 -17.37 9.12 11.91
C ASP A 42 -15.87 9.32 11.75
N ARG A 43 -15.09 8.34 12.16
CA ARG A 43 -13.64 8.34 11.93
C ARG A 43 -13.17 7.00 11.43
N ILE A 44 -12.08 6.98 10.67
CA ILE A 44 -11.43 5.74 10.21
C ILE A 44 -10.23 5.48 11.10
N GLN A 45 -10.23 4.31 11.74
CA GLN A 45 -9.09 3.82 12.51
C GLN A 45 -8.41 2.70 11.74
N TYR A 46 -7.09 2.77 11.63
CA TYR A 46 -6.31 1.75 10.96
C TYR A 46 -5.82 0.69 11.94
N PHE A 47 -6.04 -0.57 11.55
CA PHE A 47 -5.51 -1.73 12.26
C PHE A 47 -4.52 -2.44 11.35
N GLU A 48 -3.24 -2.39 11.70
CA GLU A 48 -2.15 -3.00 10.94
C GLU A 48 -1.63 -4.23 11.67
N GLY A 49 -1.49 -5.35 10.95
CA GLY A 49 -1.01 -6.59 11.54
C GLY A 49 -0.92 -7.73 10.52
N VAL A 50 -0.59 -8.90 11.02
CA VAL A 50 -0.48 -10.13 10.24
C VAL A 50 -1.83 -10.82 10.14
N CYS A 51 -2.24 -11.19 8.94
CA CYS A 51 -3.40 -12.04 8.72
C CYS A 51 -3.08 -13.48 9.17
N ILE A 52 -3.70 -13.95 10.25
CA ILE A 52 -3.47 -15.30 10.80
C ILE A 52 -4.43 -16.34 10.25
N ALA A 53 -5.64 -15.94 9.85
CA ALA A 53 -6.63 -16.83 9.28
C ALA A 53 -7.56 -16.09 8.33
N LYS A 54 -7.99 -16.76 7.25
CA LYS A 54 -9.02 -16.30 6.32
C LYS A 54 -10.04 -17.43 6.13
N LYS A 55 -11.31 -17.09 6.19
CA LYS A 55 -12.44 -17.99 5.93
C LYS A 55 -13.24 -17.44 4.75
N ASN A 56 -13.36 -18.24 3.71
CA ASN A 56 -14.17 -17.91 2.55
C ASN A 56 -15.52 -18.59 2.69
N ARG A 57 -16.57 -17.79 2.85
CA ARG A 57 -17.98 -18.24 2.99
C ARG A 57 -18.90 -17.20 2.35
N ASP A 58 -18.76 -16.98 1.08
CA ASP A 58 -19.51 -15.96 0.35
C ASP A 58 -19.63 -14.64 1.15
N ILE A 59 -20.84 -14.16 1.41
CA ILE A 59 -21.08 -12.93 2.15
C ILE A 59 -20.54 -12.98 3.60
N ASN A 60 -20.48 -14.16 4.22
CA ASN A 60 -19.98 -14.38 5.58
C ASN A 60 -18.45 -14.62 5.64
N SER A 61 -17.74 -14.29 4.58
CA SER A 61 -16.28 -14.36 4.56
C SER A 61 -15.68 -13.48 5.63
N SER A 62 -14.68 -14.00 6.35
CA SER A 62 -14.03 -13.28 7.45
C SER A 62 -12.54 -13.55 7.48
N PHE A 63 -11.78 -12.64 8.07
CA PHE A 63 -10.35 -12.79 8.28
C PHE A 63 -9.96 -12.24 9.64
N THR A 64 -8.93 -12.85 10.24
CA THR A 64 -8.41 -12.46 11.55
C THR A 64 -7.02 -11.88 11.40
N VAL A 65 -6.82 -10.71 11.98
CA VAL A 65 -5.55 -9.98 11.98
C VAL A 65 -4.99 -9.93 13.39
N ARG A 66 -3.71 -10.24 13.54
CA ARG A 66 -2.97 -10.16 14.80
C ARG A 66 -1.91 -9.08 14.72
N LYS A 67 -1.84 -8.26 15.73
CA LYS A 67 -0.73 -7.32 15.97
C LYS A 67 -0.21 -7.46 17.41
N ILE A 68 1.02 -7.08 17.62
CA ILE A 68 1.57 -6.89 18.96
C ILE A 68 1.42 -5.42 19.33
N SER A 69 0.76 -5.15 20.44
CA SER A 69 0.53 -3.81 20.96
C SER A 69 0.93 -3.78 22.42
N PHE A 70 1.88 -2.92 22.81
CA PHE A 70 2.41 -2.84 24.18
C PHE A 70 2.91 -4.17 24.77
N GLY A 71 3.50 -5.04 23.92
CA GLY A 71 3.98 -6.36 24.34
C GLY A 71 2.93 -7.47 24.26
N GLU A 72 1.65 -7.14 24.16
CA GLU A 72 0.57 -8.10 24.07
C GLU A 72 0.09 -8.36 22.65
N GLY A 73 -0.36 -9.58 22.38
CA GLY A 73 -0.91 -9.99 21.10
C GLY A 73 -2.40 -9.69 21.00
N VAL A 74 -2.76 -8.67 20.23
CA VAL A 74 -4.16 -8.29 19.98
C VAL A 74 -4.63 -8.93 18.68
N GLU A 75 -5.74 -9.66 18.72
CA GLU A 75 -6.38 -10.25 17.54
C GLU A 75 -7.75 -9.61 17.31
N ARG A 76 -8.04 -9.29 16.05
CA ARG A 76 -9.35 -8.80 15.65
C ARG A 76 -9.82 -9.53 14.39
N THR A 77 -11.06 -10.02 14.45
CA THR A 77 -11.72 -10.66 13.30
C THR A 77 -12.60 -9.64 12.61
N PHE A 78 -12.46 -9.56 11.30
CA PHE A 78 -13.21 -8.67 10.43
C PHE A 78 -14.04 -9.48 9.45
N ALA A 79 -15.29 -9.09 9.24
CA ALA A 79 -16.08 -9.58 8.12
C ALA A 79 -15.62 -8.86 6.84
N LEU A 80 -15.29 -9.62 5.80
CA LEU A 80 -14.65 -9.11 4.59
C LEU A 80 -15.54 -8.10 3.85
N TYR A 81 -16.83 -8.38 3.81
CA TYR A 81 -17.84 -7.58 3.07
C TYR A 81 -18.63 -6.63 3.99
N SER A 82 -18.15 -6.37 5.20
CA SER A 82 -18.83 -5.46 6.13
C SER A 82 -18.70 -3.99 5.70
N SER A 83 -19.75 -3.20 5.99
CA SER A 83 -19.74 -1.75 5.85
C SER A 83 -18.74 -1.07 6.78
N MET A 84 -18.43 -1.68 7.94
CA MET A 84 -17.44 -1.17 8.88
C MET A 84 -16.00 -1.22 8.35
N VAL A 85 -15.70 -2.13 7.40
CA VAL A 85 -14.41 -2.20 6.75
C VAL A 85 -14.42 -1.22 5.58
N ASP A 86 -13.68 -0.13 5.70
CA ASP A 86 -13.56 0.90 4.69
C ASP A 86 -12.55 0.50 3.59
N SER A 87 -11.34 0.17 4.00
CA SER A 87 -10.25 -0.16 3.07
C SER A 87 -9.35 -1.27 3.60
N ILE A 88 -8.80 -2.05 2.68
CA ILE A 88 -7.80 -3.07 2.99
C ILE A 88 -6.61 -2.82 2.08
N LYS A 89 -5.40 -2.68 2.67
CA LYS A 89 -4.14 -2.55 1.92
C LYS A 89 -3.18 -3.65 2.34
N VAL A 90 -2.60 -4.34 1.35
CA VAL A 90 -1.53 -5.31 1.59
C VAL A 90 -0.21 -4.57 1.59
N ILE A 91 0.52 -4.61 2.72
CA ILE A 91 1.81 -3.93 2.88
C ILE A 91 2.93 -4.86 2.42
N ARG A 92 2.93 -6.10 2.94
CA ARG A 92 3.94 -7.11 2.62
C ARG A 92 3.30 -8.48 2.51
N SER A 93 3.81 -9.31 1.60
CA SER A 93 3.35 -10.70 1.47
C SER A 93 4.31 -11.63 2.20
N GLY A 94 3.74 -12.51 3.04
CA GLY A 94 4.49 -13.48 3.83
C GLY A 94 4.58 -14.85 3.17
N LYS A 95 5.73 -15.52 3.30
CA LYS A 95 5.91 -16.90 2.85
C LYS A 95 5.55 -17.87 3.98
N VAL A 96 4.39 -18.50 3.88
CA VAL A 96 3.91 -19.47 4.88
C VAL A 96 3.49 -20.76 4.20
N ARG A 97 3.50 -21.88 4.97
CA ARG A 97 3.09 -23.22 4.51
C ARG A 97 1.73 -23.65 5.04
N ARG A 98 1.12 -22.86 5.95
CA ARG A 98 -0.15 -23.19 6.61
C ARG A 98 -1.19 -22.15 6.30
N ALA A 99 -2.45 -22.58 6.16
CA ALA A 99 -3.60 -21.70 5.94
C ALA A 99 -4.06 -20.99 7.23
N LYS A 100 -3.73 -21.53 8.40
CA LYS A 100 -4.05 -20.95 9.72
C LYS A 100 -2.77 -20.88 10.55
N LEU A 101 -2.47 -19.70 11.09
CA LEU A 101 -1.20 -19.39 11.75
C LEU A 101 -1.38 -19.17 13.26
N TYR A 102 -2.20 -20.02 13.90
CA TYR A 102 -2.48 -19.88 15.34
C TYR A 102 -1.25 -20.09 16.22
N TYR A 103 -0.23 -20.80 15.75
CA TYR A 103 1.05 -20.95 16.43
C TYR A 103 1.78 -19.63 16.72
N LEU A 104 1.39 -18.53 16.06
CA LEU A 104 1.94 -17.21 16.34
C LEU A 104 1.49 -16.64 17.69
N ARG A 105 0.50 -17.27 18.34
CA ARG A 105 0.05 -16.88 19.68
C ARG A 105 1.12 -17.18 20.72
N ASP A 106 1.78 -18.32 20.58
CA ASP A 106 2.78 -18.82 21.53
C ASP A 106 4.19 -18.31 21.22
N ARG A 107 4.37 -17.66 20.05
CA ARG A 107 5.67 -17.18 19.59
C ARG A 107 5.78 -15.67 19.75
N THR A 108 6.91 -15.23 20.33
CA THR A 108 7.24 -13.80 20.53
C THR A 108 8.60 -13.46 19.95
N GLY A 109 8.87 -12.17 19.73
CA GLY A 109 10.15 -11.67 19.28
C GLY A 109 10.58 -12.20 17.90
N LYS A 110 11.80 -12.70 17.79
CA LYS A 110 12.40 -13.16 16.52
C LYS A 110 11.67 -14.38 15.93
N SER A 111 11.15 -15.29 16.76
CA SER A 111 10.46 -16.51 16.33
C SER A 111 9.06 -16.26 15.74
N ALA A 112 8.48 -15.09 15.98
CA ALA A 112 7.19 -14.66 15.42
C ALA A 112 7.34 -14.00 14.04
N ARG A 113 8.56 -13.74 13.55
CA ARG A 113 8.78 -13.11 12.25
C ARG A 113 8.48 -14.08 11.12
N ILE A 114 7.67 -13.63 10.17
CA ILE A 114 7.37 -14.36 8.94
C ILE A 114 8.33 -13.87 7.85
N ALA A 115 8.93 -14.81 7.13
CA ALA A 115 9.79 -14.48 5.98
C ALA A 115 8.96 -13.82 4.88
N GLU A 116 9.49 -12.79 4.25
CA GLU A 116 8.83 -12.10 3.15
C GLU A 116 8.83 -12.96 1.89
N LYS A 117 7.71 -12.96 1.19
CA LYS A 117 7.57 -13.62 -0.11
C LYS A 117 8.10 -12.69 -1.20
N ILE A 118 9.32 -12.92 -1.65
CA ILE A 118 9.91 -12.15 -2.74
C ILE A 118 9.13 -12.47 -4.02
N LYS A 119 8.41 -11.49 -4.54
CA LYS A 119 7.75 -11.59 -5.85
C LYS A 119 8.84 -11.46 -6.91
N LYS A 120 9.13 -12.53 -7.65
CA LYS A 120 10.11 -12.54 -8.76
C LYS A 120 9.74 -11.61 -9.95
N LYS A 121 8.59 -10.93 -9.89
CA LYS A 121 8.06 -10.06 -10.96
C LYS A 121 8.26 -8.55 -10.73
N ILE A 122 9.13 -8.12 -9.82
CA ILE A 122 9.37 -6.68 -9.59
C ILE A 122 10.17 -6.02 -10.73
N GLY A 123 10.67 -6.81 -11.69
CA GLY A 123 11.47 -6.28 -12.81
C GLY A 123 10.69 -5.63 -13.96
N ILE A 124 9.40 -5.92 -14.12
CA ILE A 124 8.62 -5.44 -15.28
C ILE A 124 7.82 -4.19 -14.94
N ASP A 125 7.23 -4.14 -13.75
CA ASP A 125 6.37 -3.01 -13.34
C ASP A 125 7.19 -1.73 -12.99
N ILE A 126 8.47 -1.88 -12.62
CA ILE A 126 9.36 -0.73 -12.33
C ILE A 126 9.85 -0.07 -13.62
N VAL A 127 9.96 -0.83 -14.72
CA VAL A 127 10.40 -0.27 -16.01
C VAL A 127 9.28 0.56 -16.64
N GLU A 128 8.03 0.11 -16.55
CA GLU A 128 6.88 0.86 -17.08
C GLU A 128 6.62 2.14 -16.30
N THR A 129 6.63 2.10 -14.95
CA THR A 129 6.47 3.31 -14.13
C THR A 129 7.64 4.28 -14.26
N LYS A 130 8.88 3.79 -14.43
CA LYS A 130 10.03 4.66 -14.70
C LYS A 130 9.99 5.29 -16.09
N SER A 131 9.49 4.57 -17.10
CA SER A 131 9.33 5.12 -18.45
C SER A 131 8.21 6.17 -18.53
N GLU A 132 7.13 5.99 -17.77
CA GLU A 132 6.05 6.99 -17.70
C GLU A 132 6.47 8.25 -16.94
N VAL A 133 7.20 8.12 -15.82
CA VAL A 133 7.73 9.26 -15.08
C VAL A 133 8.78 10.03 -15.90
N LEU A 134 9.69 9.32 -16.59
CA LEU A 134 10.68 9.96 -17.46
C LEU A 134 10.05 10.64 -18.70
N GLN A 135 8.91 10.14 -19.18
CA GLN A 135 8.16 10.79 -20.27
C GLN A 135 7.37 12.00 -19.77
N ALA A 136 6.83 11.96 -18.56
CA ALA A 136 6.17 13.11 -17.94
C ALA A 136 7.17 14.26 -17.68
N ASP A 137 8.33 13.97 -17.11
CA ASP A 137 9.39 14.95 -16.86
C ASP A 137 9.94 15.58 -18.15
N VAL A 138 9.99 14.82 -19.27
CA VAL A 138 10.41 15.33 -20.58
C VAL A 138 9.34 16.21 -21.22
N ILE A 139 8.07 15.98 -20.96
CA ILE A 139 6.95 16.78 -21.47
C ILE A 139 6.84 18.09 -20.69
N GLU A 140 6.99 18.08 -19.37
CA GLU A 140 7.00 19.29 -18.53
C GLU A 140 8.19 20.21 -18.89
N ASN A 141 9.39 19.65 -19.01
CA ASN A 141 10.57 20.43 -19.43
C ASN A 141 10.47 20.99 -20.86
N LYS A 142 9.68 20.37 -21.76
CA LYS A 142 9.46 20.90 -23.12
C LYS A 142 8.41 22.01 -23.20
N THR A 143 7.46 22.03 -22.27
CA THR A 143 6.45 23.09 -22.19
C THR A 143 7.01 24.34 -21.52
N GLU A 144 7.88 24.21 -20.53
CA GLU A 144 8.54 25.38 -19.90
C GLU A 144 9.57 26.09 -20.82
N GLU A 145 10.21 25.34 -21.74
CA GLU A 145 11.14 25.95 -22.70
C GLU A 145 10.47 26.78 -23.83
N LYS A 146 9.15 26.66 -24.01
CA LYS A 146 8.44 27.40 -25.09
C LYS A 146 7.89 28.74 -24.67
N ASP A 147 7.73 29.02 -23.36
CA ASP A 147 7.07 30.22 -22.86
C ASP A 147 8.02 31.28 -22.27
N LEU A 148 9.34 31.11 -22.36
CA LEU A 148 10.32 32.11 -21.90
C LEU A 148 10.77 33.03 -23.05
N PRO A 149 10.64 34.36 -22.90
CA PRO A 149 11.12 35.33 -23.91
C PRO A 149 12.66 35.24 -24.08
N LYS A 150 13.09 35.38 -25.31
CA LYS A 150 14.49 35.20 -25.75
C LYS A 150 15.56 36.10 -25.06
N GLU A 151 15.18 37.07 -24.26
CA GLU A 151 16.10 38.03 -23.65
C GLU A 151 16.78 37.58 -22.36
N THR A 152 16.19 36.62 -21.61
CA THR A 152 16.75 36.12 -20.34
C THR A 152 17.82 35.03 -20.50
N LYS A 153 18.06 34.50 -21.71
CA LYS A 153 19.05 33.43 -21.94
C LYS A 153 20.52 33.92 -22.00
N VAL A 154 20.77 35.20 -22.03
CA VAL A 154 22.13 35.73 -22.14
C VAL A 154 22.73 36.06 -20.77
N GLU A 155 21.93 36.42 -19.77
CA GLU A 155 22.44 36.78 -18.44
C GLU A 155 22.75 35.58 -17.56
N THR A 156 21.93 34.55 -17.58
CA THR A 156 22.17 33.34 -16.76
C THR A 156 23.40 32.54 -17.17
N LYS A 157 23.84 32.64 -18.44
CA LYS A 157 25.10 31.99 -18.88
C LYS A 157 26.36 32.72 -18.47
N LYS A 158 26.27 33.99 -18.06
CA LYS A 158 27.43 34.76 -17.59
C LYS A 158 27.66 34.56 -16.08
N GLU A 159 26.62 34.40 -15.26
CA GLU A 159 26.77 34.19 -13.82
C GLU A 159 27.31 32.81 -13.48
N VAL A 160 26.83 31.74 -14.13
CA VAL A 160 27.32 30.36 -13.87
C VAL A 160 28.80 30.20 -14.29
N LYS A 161 29.31 31.00 -15.24
CA LYS A 161 30.72 30.97 -15.64
C LYS A 161 31.63 31.76 -14.69
N SER A 162 31.10 32.67 -13.88
CA SER A 162 31.88 33.45 -12.92
C SER A 162 32.05 32.72 -11.57
N GLU A 163 31.09 31.89 -11.16
CA GLU A 163 31.18 31.11 -9.93
C GLU A 163 32.12 29.91 -10.06
N THR A 164 32.08 29.17 -11.17
CA THR A 164 33.01 28.05 -11.41
C THR A 164 34.49 28.48 -11.55
N LYS A 165 34.74 29.76 -11.76
CA LYS A 165 36.11 30.27 -11.84
C LYS A 165 36.68 30.78 -10.52
N LYS A 166 35.81 30.99 -9.50
CA LYS A 166 36.23 31.36 -8.13
C LYS A 166 36.55 30.16 -7.27
N GLU A 167 35.79 29.06 -7.40
CA GLU A 167 36.05 27.82 -6.64
C GLU A 167 37.38 27.15 -7.06
N SER A 168 37.78 27.23 -8.34
CA SER A 168 39.05 26.61 -8.78
C SER A 168 40.33 27.40 -8.41
N SER A 169 40.21 28.57 -7.79
CA SER A 169 41.35 29.40 -7.37
C SER A 169 41.61 29.35 -5.86
N GLU A 170 40.69 28.82 -5.05
CA GLU A 170 40.86 28.65 -3.61
C GLU A 170 41.47 27.28 -3.18
N GLU A 171 41.45 26.29 -4.05
CA GLU A 171 42.03 24.96 -3.79
C GLU A 171 43.53 24.82 -4.09
N LYS A 172 44.21 25.93 -4.42
CA LYS A 172 45.67 25.96 -4.74
C LYS A 172 46.48 26.95 -3.95
N LYS A 173 46.12 27.12 -2.63
CA LYS A 173 47.01 27.83 -1.72
C LYS A 173 47.27 27.02 -0.47
#